data_7be069c104ad9a7540da18f69090c741
#
_entry.id   7be069c104ad9a7540da18f69090c741
#
_cell.length_a   1.000
_cell.length_b   1.000
_cell.length_c   1.000
_cell.angle_alpha   90.00
_cell.angle_beta   90.00
_cell.angle_gamma   90.00
#
_symmetry.space_group_name_H-M   'P 1'
#
loop_
_entity.id
_entity.type
_entity.pdbx_description
1 polymer ?
#
loop_
_entity_poly.entity_id
_entity_poly.type
_entity_poly.pdbx_seq_one_letter_code
_entity_poly.pdbx_strand_id
1 'polypeptide(L)'
;MTHAPPGYVCSEDGTRADVRTAPWGCPVCGGPWDLDFTPDPAAVLEPAAGPNSLWRYGSVLPLPGAFGVSLAEGHTPLVPLAERIHAKLDFLMPTLSFKDRGAVMLVELARRLAPERVVADSSGNAGTSVAAYCARAGLACEVFVPEGTSEKKTAQMRAHGAVVRVIPGGREAAAQAARTAADAPGVFYASHVFNPYFLHGTKTYVYEVWEELGGRLPEALVVPVGNGTLLLGAALAVEELARRGVRPPALIAVQAEAVAPLARAFTAGAEDADPVEQRPTLAEGIAIPAPPRARQILAAVRKSGGTFLTVTDSRLREAQQDLARRGLFVEPTAAACWAAVGPSAPGDPLQGRTAVLPLCGAGAKSDPTSSPAGTPSSPAGV
;
A
#
# COMPACT_ATOMS: atom_id res chain seq x y z
N MET A 1 13.11 -25.57 15.98
CA MET A 1 12.02 -26.21 15.22
C MET A 1 11.87 -25.45 13.93
N THR A 2 12.17 -26.05 12.78
CA THR A 2 11.94 -25.43 11.47
C THR A 2 10.45 -25.46 11.21
N HIS A 3 9.75 -24.36 11.52
CA HIS A 3 8.36 -24.23 11.13
C HIS A 3 8.28 -24.32 9.60
N ALA A 4 7.41 -25.19 9.11
CA ALA A 4 7.08 -25.21 7.69
C ALA A 4 6.62 -23.80 7.26
N PRO A 5 6.96 -23.35 6.04
CA PRO A 5 6.46 -22.06 5.55
C PRO A 5 4.92 -22.07 5.60
N PRO A 6 4.29 -20.92 5.96
CA PRO A 6 2.84 -20.83 6.01
C PRO A 6 2.25 -21.11 4.63
N GLY A 7 1.14 -21.89 4.59
CA GLY A 7 0.40 -22.15 3.36
C GLY A 7 -0.44 -20.98 2.91
N TYR A 8 -0.80 -20.94 1.64
CA TYR A 8 -1.84 -20.08 1.12
C TYR A 8 -3.23 -20.61 1.49
N VAL A 9 -4.14 -19.69 1.74
CA VAL A 9 -5.56 -19.97 1.94
C VAL A 9 -6.39 -18.94 1.15
N CYS A 10 -7.36 -19.39 0.39
CA CYS A 10 -8.28 -18.50 -0.30
C CYS A 10 -9.30 -17.93 0.71
N SER A 11 -9.47 -16.61 0.74
CA SER A 11 -10.43 -15.95 1.61
C SER A 11 -11.89 -16.19 1.22
N GLU A 12 -12.14 -16.55 -0.06
CA GLU A 12 -13.50 -16.70 -0.60
C GLU A 12 -14.05 -18.13 -0.44
N ASP A 13 -13.22 -19.14 -0.68
CA ASP A 13 -13.66 -20.54 -0.73
C ASP A 13 -12.87 -21.49 0.19
N GLY A 14 -11.86 -20.99 0.90
CA GLY A 14 -11.05 -21.80 1.82
C GLY A 14 -10.04 -22.74 1.15
N THR A 15 -9.91 -22.73 -0.19
CA THR A 15 -8.91 -23.52 -0.92
C THR A 15 -7.49 -23.28 -0.35
N ARG A 16 -6.74 -24.35 -0.11
CA ARG A 16 -5.38 -24.30 0.43
C ARG A 16 -4.36 -24.69 -0.63
N ALA A 17 -3.19 -24.05 -0.61
CA ALA A 17 -2.09 -24.37 -1.51
C ALA A 17 -0.72 -24.14 -0.86
N ASP A 18 0.27 -24.88 -1.33
CA ASP A 18 1.67 -24.66 -0.94
C ASP A 18 2.22 -23.42 -1.67
N VAL A 19 2.83 -22.51 -0.93
CA VAL A 19 3.42 -21.27 -1.46
C VAL A 19 4.43 -21.51 -2.58
N ARG A 20 5.09 -22.68 -2.58
CA ARG A 20 6.13 -23.07 -3.57
C ARG A 20 5.54 -23.46 -4.93
N THR A 21 4.30 -23.92 -4.96
CA THR A 21 3.67 -24.50 -6.17
C THR A 21 2.34 -23.85 -6.54
N ALA A 22 1.84 -22.94 -5.68
CA ALA A 22 0.57 -22.28 -5.89
C ALA A 22 0.60 -21.39 -7.14
N PRO A 23 -0.46 -21.37 -7.93
CA PRO A 23 -0.67 -20.34 -8.95
C PRO A 23 -0.80 -18.95 -8.30
N TRP A 24 -0.68 -17.91 -9.10
CA TRP A 24 -0.75 -16.51 -8.63
C TRP A 24 -2.10 -16.11 -7.98
N GLY A 25 -3.18 -16.84 -8.25
CA GLY A 25 -4.50 -16.68 -7.65
C GLY A 25 -5.14 -18.03 -7.35
N CYS A 26 -6.22 -18.06 -6.60
CA CYS A 26 -6.94 -19.28 -6.28
C CYS A 26 -7.42 -20.00 -7.56
N PRO A 27 -7.10 -21.30 -7.76
CA PRO A 27 -7.50 -22.02 -8.97
C PRO A 27 -8.99 -22.29 -9.06
N VAL A 28 -9.76 -22.12 -7.97
CA VAL A 28 -11.20 -22.36 -7.92
C VAL A 28 -11.97 -21.09 -8.25
N CYS A 29 -11.69 -19.97 -7.59
CA CYS A 29 -12.45 -18.73 -7.75
C CYS A 29 -11.67 -17.60 -8.44
N GLY A 30 -10.37 -17.78 -8.71
CA GLY A 30 -9.49 -16.72 -9.26
C GLY A 30 -9.14 -15.62 -8.27
N GLY A 31 -9.60 -15.70 -7.03
CA GLY A 31 -9.42 -14.69 -6.00
C GLY A 31 -7.99 -14.61 -5.43
N PRO A 32 -7.69 -13.55 -4.65
CA PRO A 32 -6.39 -13.38 -4.03
C PRO A 32 -6.18 -14.37 -2.87
N TRP A 33 -4.91 -14.71 -2.63
CA TRP A 33 -4.51 -15.53 -1.51
C TRP A 33 -4.39 -14.72 -0.21
N ASP A 34 -4.65 -15.39 0.91
CA ASP A 34 -4.20 -15.03 2.25
C ASP A 34 -3.17 -16.04 2.74
N LEU A 35 -2.53 -15.79 3.90
CA LEU A 35 -1.63 -16.74 4.54
C LEU A 35 -2.29 -17.38 5.75
N ASP A 36 -2.14 -18.68 5.88
CA ASP A 36 -2.41 -19.40 7.13
C ASP A 36 -1.25 -19.14 8.10
N PHE A 37 -1.17 -17.88 8.53
CA PHE A 37 -0.09 -17.40 9.40
C PHE A 37 -0.63 -16.48 10.49
N THR A 38 -0.33 -16.86 11.71
CA THR A 38 -0.53 -16.01 12.89
C THR A 38 0.77 -16.04 13.69
N PRO A 39 1.42 -14.90 13.92
CA PRO A 39 2.62 -14.88 14.74
C PRO A 39 2.29 -15.26 16.18
N ASP A 40 3.24 -15.88 16.85
CA ASP A 40 3.13 -16.19 18.27
C ASP A 40 2.91 -14.89 19.08
N PRO A 41 1.83 -14.77 19.84
CA PRO A 41 1.62 -13.60 20.71
C PRO A 41 2.75 -13.36 21.73
N ALA A 42 3.48 -14.41 22.10
CA ALA A 42 4.63 -14.33 23.00
C ALA A 42 5.94 -13.99 22.26
N ALA A 43 5.94 -13.92 20.91
CA ALA A 43 7.14 -13.55 20.17
C ALA A 43 7.62 -12.18 20.64
N VAL A 44 8.90 -12.11 20.98
CA VAL A 44 9.49 -10.87 21.48
C VAL A 44 9.58 -9.85 20.34
N LEU A 45 9.03 -8.68 20.58
CA LEU A 45 9.16 -7.52 19.72
C LEU A 45 10.25 -6.62 20.31
N GLU A 46 11.51 -6.91 20.00
CA GLU A 46 12.66 -6.08 20.39
C GLU A 46 13.27 -5.42 19.12
N PRO A 47 12.62 -4.40 18.57
CA PRO A 47 13.08 -3.77 17.34
C PRO A 47 14.48 -3.16 17.49
N ALA A 48 14.84 -2.70 18.67
CA ALA A 48 16.12 -2.05 18.94
C ALA A 48 17.36 -2.93 18.69
N ALA A 49 17.22 -4.27 18.80
CA ALA A 49 18.29 -5.23 18.53
C ALA A 49 18.34 -5.70 17.06
N GLY A 50 17.37 -5.33 16.25
CA GLY A 50 17.25 -5.74 14.85
C GLY A 50 17.96 -4.82 13.87
N PRO A 51 17.97 -5.18 12.57
CA PRO A 51 18.49 -4.32 11.52
C PRO A 51 17.67 -3.02 11.41
N ASN A 52 18.29 -1.95 10.92
CA ASN A 52 17.56 -0.70 10.65
C ASN A 52 16.71 -0.80 9.37
N SER A 53 15.74 -1.71 9.38
CA SER A 53 14.75 -1.94 8.31
C SER A 53 13.51 -2.59 8.90
N LEU A 54 12.48 -2.85 8.09
CA LEU A 54 11.29 -3.55 8.54
C LEU A 54 11.58 -4.99 9.04
N TRP A 55 12.72 -5.56 8.67
CA TRP A 55 13.15 -6.89 9.13
C TRP A 55 13.43 -6.95 10.64
N ARG A 56 13.49 -5.80 11.32
CA ARG A 56 13.51 -5.72 12.79
C ARG A 56 12.29 -6.39 13.43
N TYR A 57 11.19 -6.52 12.67
CA TYR A 57 9.97 -7.23 13.07
C TYR A 57 9.95 -8.70 12.59
N GLY A 58 11.11 -9.28 12.23
CA GLY A 58 11.21 -10.63 11.67
C GLY A 58 10.51 -11.72 12.46
N SER A 59 10.42 -11.59 13.80
CA SER A 59 9.73 -12.55 14.68
C SER A 59 8.22 -12.65 14.42
N VAL A 60 7.63 -11.65 13.79
CA VAL A 60 6.19 -11.60 13.46
C VAL A 60 5.93 -11.57 11.96
N LEU A 61 6.95 -11.78 11.13
CA LEU A 61 6.82 -11.87 9.68
C LEU A 61 6.80 -13.35 9.22
N PRO A 62 6.08 -13.68 8.12
CA PRO A 62 5.90 -15.06 7.66
C PRO A 62 7.12 -15.64 6.92
N LEU A 63 8.26 -14.99 6.94
CA LEU A 63 9.51 -15.45 6.33
C LEU A 63 10.56 -15.71 7.42
N PRO A 64 10.71 -16.96 7.90
CA PRO A 64 11.65 -17.27 8.96
C PRO A 64 13.11 -17.23 8.47
N GLY A 65 14.05 -16.98 9.40
CA GLY A 65 15.49 -17.05 9.15
C GLY A 65 16.11 -15.75 8.68
N ALA A 66 17.32 -15.84 8.09
CA ALA A 66 18.06 -14.67 7.64
C ALA A 66 17.44 -14.06 6.37
N PHE A 67 17.41 -12.74 6.32
CA PHE A 67 16.89 -11.96 5.19
C PHE A 67 18.03 -11.55 4.26
N GLY A 68 17.85 -11.80 2.95
CA GLY A 68 18.86 -11.51 1.92
C GLY A 68 18.62 -10.21 1.17
N VAL A 69 17.39 -9.69 1.22
CA VAL A 69 16.99 -8.50 0.45
C VAL A 69 16.61 -7.37 1.39
N SER A 70 17.29 -6.23 1.28
CA SER A 70 16.93 -4.98 1.96
C SER A 70 17.62 -3.79 1.31
N LEU A 71 16.95 -2.64 1.32
CA LEU A 71 17.45 -1.31 1.02
C LEU A 71 17.28 -0.39 2.24
N ALA A 72 17.17 -0.94 3.44
CA ALA A 72 16.86 -0.28 4.70
C ALA A 72 15.46 0.38 4.71
N GLU A 73 14.48 -0.27 4.05
CA GLU A 73 13.08 0.13 4.03
C GLU A 73 12.43 0.01 5.42
N GLY A 74 11.49 0.88 5.71
CA GLY A 74 10.85 0.99 7.01
C GLY A 74 11.52 2.02 7.92
N HIS A 75 11.12 2.02 9.19
CA HIS A 75 11.61 2.94 10.22
C HIS A 75 11.52 4.42 9.77
N THR A 76 10.41 4.75 9.08
CA THR A 76 10.16 6.11 8.61
C THR A 76 9.74 7.01 9.78
N PRO A 77 10.04 8.32 9.74
CA PRO A 77 9.69 9.21 10.84
C PRO A 77 8.18 9.34 11.07
N LEU A 78 7.76 9.46 12.33
CA LEU A 78 6.43 9.87 12.75
C LEU A 78 6.51 11.32 13.24
N VAL A 79 5.82 12.25 12.57
CA VAL A 79 5.89 13.69 12.87
C VAL A 79 4.50 14.26 13.18
N PRO A 80 4.40 15.25 14.10
CA PRO A 80 3.14 15.93 14.35
C PRO A 80 2.76 16.82 13.15
N LEU A 81 1.50 16.72 12.69
CA LEU A 81 0.91 17.64 11.70
C LEU A 81 -0.05 18.65 12.35
N ALA A 82 -0.77 18.23 13.37
CA ALA A 82 -1.67 19.03 14.16
C ALA A 82 -1.70 18.51 15.60
N GLU A 83 -2.38 19.20 16.50
CA GLU A 83 -2.42 18.86 17.93
C GLU A 83 -2.68 17.37 18.23
N ARG A 84 -3.58 16.73 17.44
CA ARG A 84 -3.98 15.33 17.64
C ARG A 84 -3.69 14.43 16.45
N ILE A 85 -3.00 14.94 15.43
CA ILE A 85 -2.75 14.21 14.18
C ILE A 85 -1.25 14.12 13.91
N HIS A 86 -0.75 12.90 13.73
CA HIS A 86 0.63 12.63 13.32
C HIS A 86 0.65 12.04 11.90
N ALA A 87 1.73 12.30 11.19
CA ALA A 87 2.01 11.70 9.89
C ALA A 87 3.20 10.74 9.96
N LYS A 88 3.01 9.55 9.40
CA LYS A 88 4.09 8.60 9.11
C LYS A 88 4.64 8.88 7.71
N LEU A 89 5.93 9.24 7.63
CA LEU A 89 6.53 9.75 6.41
C LEU A 89 7.01 8.62 5.46
N ASP A 90 6.11 7.76 5.02
CA ASP A 90 6.42 6.61 4.16
C ASP A 90 6.90 7.02 2.75
N PHE A 91 6.75 8.28 2.36
CA PHE A 91 7.36 8.83 1.14
C PHE A 91 8.90 8.95 1.21
N LEU A 92 9.50 8.76 2.38
CA LEU A 92 10.96 8.72 2.58
C LEU A 92 11.58 7.33 2.39
N MET A 93 10.79 6.35 1.99
CA MET A 93 11.26 5.00 1.64
C MET A 93 12.25 5.03 0.46
N PRO A 94 13.10 3.99 0.27
CA PRO A 94 14.11 3.92 -0.80
C PRO A 94 13.59 4.22 -2.20
N THR A 95 12.38 3.74 -2.56
CA THR A 95 11.75 4.09 -3.84
C THR A 95 10.67 5.17 -3.71
N LEU A 96 10.73 5.96 -2.64
CA LEU A 96 9.88 7.11 -2.37
C LEU A 96 8.39 6.77 -2.21
N SER A 97 8.05 5.56 -1.73
CA SER A 97 6.68 5.20 -1.39
C SER A 97 6.57 4.01 -0.42
N PHE A 98 5.45 3.91 0.29
CA PHE A 98 5.14 2.81 1.21
C PHE A 98 5.17 1.42 0.54
N LYS A 99 5.14 1.35 -0.79
CA LYS A 99 5.16 0.09 -1.55
C LYS A 99 6.40 -0.75 -1.25
N ASP A 100 7.47 -0.13 -0.84
CA ASP A 100 8.71 -0.79 -0.44
C ASP A 100 8.49 -1.80 0.69
N ARG A 101 7.60 -1.50 1.64
CA ARG A 101 7.25 -2.42 2.73
C ARG A 101 6.77 -3.78 2.22
N GLY A 102 5.88 -3.77 1.23
CA GLY A 102 5.34 -5.00 0.66
C GLY A 102 6.23 -5.62 -0.40
N ALA A 103 6.87 -4.80 -1.24
CA ALA A 103 7.71 -5.27 -2.34
C ALA A 103 8.92 -6.05 -1.84
N VAL A 104 9.58 -5.63 -0.75
CA VAL A 104 10.71 -6.36 -0.18
C VAL A 104 10.30 -7.77 0.28
N MET A 105 9.09 -7.93 0.85
CA MET A 105 8.56 -9.23 1.25
C MET A 105 8.33 -10.15 0.04
N LEU A 106 7.73 -9.60 -1.05
CA LEU A 106 7.52 -10.36 -2.29
C LEU A 106 8.83 -10.80 -2.91
N VAL A 107 9.82 -9.89 -2.98
CA VAL A 107 11.10 -10.19 -3.61
C VAL A 107 11.96 -11.10 -2.74
N GLU A 108 11.91 -11.01 -1.41
CA GLU A 108 12.57 -11.98 -0.54
C GLU A 108 11.94 -13.38 -0.69
N LEU A 109 10.60 -13.47 -0.83
CA LEU A 109 9.95 -14.73 -1.17
C LEU A 109 10.42 -15.25 -2.53
N ALA A 110 10.39 -14.42 -3.58
CA ALA A 110 10.87 -14.79 -4.91
C ALA A 110 12.32 -15.28 -4.87
N ARG A 111 13.23 -14.58 -4.17
CA ARG A 111 14.61 -15.00 -3.98
C ARG A 111 14.75 -16.41 -3.40
N ARG A 112 13.88 -16.78 -2.46
CA ARG A 112 13.85 -18.13 -1.85
C ARG A 112 13.28 -19.18 -2.77
N LEU A 113 12.33 -18.80 -3.64
CA LEU A 113 11.73 -19.67 -4.64
C LEU A 113 12.60 -19.83 -5.90
N ALA A 114 13.57 -18.92 -6.11
CA ALA A 114 14.51 -18.89 -7.23
C ALA A 114 13.84 -19.02 -8.62
N PRO A 115 12.85 -18.16 -8.97
CA PRO A 115 12.23 -18.19 -10.28
C PRO A 115 13.21 -17.74 -11.36
N GLU A 116 12.94 -18.09 -12.62
CA GLU A 116 13.70 -17.59 -13.78
C GLU A 116 13.52 -16.06 -13.94
N ARG A 117 12.33 -15.56 -13.66
CA ARG A 117 12.01 -14.13 -13.67
C ARG A 117 10.82 -13.77 -12.77
N VAL A 118 10.79 -12.51 -12.39
CA VAL A 118 9.69 -11.90 -11.65
C VAL A 118 8.90 -10.99 -12.60
N VAL A 119 7.56 -11.05 -12.54
CA VAL A 119 6.68 -10.17 -13.31
C VAL A 119 5.81 -9.33 -12.37
N ALA A 120 5.50 -8.09 -12.78
CA ALA A 120 4.58 -7.18 -12.08
C ALA A 120 3.74 -6.40 -13.09
N ASP A 121 2.57 -5.87 -12.68
CA ASP A 121 1.58 -5.20 -13.53
C ASP A 121 1.27 -3.75 -13.14
N SER A 122 2.18 -3.08 -12.46
CA SER A 122 1.94 -1.71 -11.98
C SER A 122 2.80 -0.68 -12.70
N SER A 123 2.17 0.30 -13.34
CA SER A 123 2.83 1.48 -13.90
C SER A 123 3.27 2.52 -12.86
N GLY A 124 2.88 2.35 -11.59
CA GLY A 124 3.14 3.30 -10.51
C GLY A 124 4.13 2.77 -9.46
N ASN A 125 3.91 3.22 -8.23
CA ASN A 125 4.78 2.94 -7.08
C ASN A 125 5.09 1.46 -6.84
N ALA A 126 4.12 0.54 -7.06
CA ALA A 126 4.35 -0.89 -6.84
C ALA A 126 5.33 -1.49 -7.86
N GLY A 127 5.17 -1.18 -9.15
CA GLY A 127 6.10 -1.66 -10.19
C GLY A 127 7.52 -1.11 -10.00
N THR A 128 7.65 0.18 -9.66
CA THR A 128 8.95 0.78 -9.35
C THR A 128 9.62 0.08 -8.17
N SER A 129 8.86 -0.18 -7.10
CA SER A 129 9.38 -0.82 -5.90
C SER A 129 9.81 -2.27 -6.20
N VAL A 130 8.97 -3.08 -6.87
CA VAL A 130 9.35 -4.44 -7.27
C VAL A 130 10.61 -4.44 -8.12
N ALA A 131 10.72 -3.54 -9.11
CA ALA A 131 11.92 -3.42 -9.95
C ALA A 131 13.19 -3.14 -9.14
N ALA A 132 13.12 -2.21 -8.18
CA ALA A 132 14.25 -1.85 -7.31
C ALA A 132 14.72 -3.03 -6.45
N TYR A 133 13.78 -3.73 -5.80
CA TYR A 133 14.12 -4.87 -4.95
C TYR A 133 14.56 -6.10 -5.76
N CYS A 134 14.03 -6.32 -6.97
CA CYS A 134 14.55 -7.34 -7.90
C CYS A 134 15.99 -7.03 -8.30
N ALA A 135 16.33 -5.80 -8.64
CA ALA A 135 17.71 -5.37 -8.89
C ALA A 135 18.61 -5.64 -7.68
N ARG A 136 18.17 -5.32 -6.46
CA ARG A 136 18.90 -5.60 -5.22
C ARG A 136 19.12 -7.08 -4.97
N ALA A 137 18.16 -7.92 -5.38
CA ALA A 137 18.20 -9.38 -5.22
C ALA A 137 18.93 -10.11 -6.37
N GLY A 138 19.30 -9.41 -7.45
CA GLY A 138 19.87 -10.03 -8.66
C GLY A 138 18.85 -10.87 -9.45
N LEU A 139 17.55 -10.54 -9.36
CA LEU A 139 16.48 -11.23 -10.07
C LEU A 139 16.08 -10.49 -11.34
N ALA A 140 15.88 -11.24 -12.44
CA ALA A 140 15.30 -10.67 -13.66
C ALA A 140 13.86 -10.19 -13.40
N CYS A 141 13.54 -8.97 -13.86
CA CYS A 141 12.24 -8.35 -13.61
C CYS A 141 11.63 -7.82 -14.91
N GLU A 142 10.35 -8.12 -15.15
CA GLU A 142 9.55 -7.53 -16.20
C GLU A 142 8.35 -6.80 -15.58
N VAL A 143 8.08 -5.56 -16.01
CA VAL A 143 6.94 -4.77 -15.53
C VAL A 143 6.02 -4.46 -16.70
N PHE A 144 4.80 -4.95 -16.62
CA PHE A 144 3.75 -4.72 -17.62
C PHE A 144 3.02 -3.41 -17.29
N VAL A 145 2.98 -2.49 -18.24
CA VAL A 145 2.35 -1.19 -18.07
C VAL A 145 1.40 -0.89 -19.23
N PRO A 146 0.29 -0.18 -19.01
CA PRO A 146 -0.60 0.21 -20.08
C PRO A 146 0.07 1.23 -21.01
N GLU A 147 -0.34 1.22 -22.28
CA GLU A 147 -0.02 2.28 -23.23
C GLU A 147 -0.39 3.65 -22.67
N GLY A 148 0.40 4.68 -23.00
CA GLY A 148 0.23 6.02 -22.44
C GLY A 148 0.81 6.23 -21.02
N THR A 149 1.41 5.21 -20.41
CA THR A 149 2.17 5.42 -19.18
C THR A 149 3.33 6.38 -19.43
N SER A 150 3.43 7.46 -18.64
CA SER A 150 4.45 8.49 -18.87
C SER A 150 5.87 7.93 -18.73
N GLU A 151 6.79 8.51 -19.52
CA GLU A 151 8.22 8.12 -19.47
C GLU A 151 8.80 8.31 -18.05
N LYS A 152 8.39 9.35 -17.33
CA LYS A 152 8.82 9.62 -15.97
C LYS A 152 8.49 8.43 -15.02
N LYS A 153 7.31 7.82 -15.17
CA LYS A 153 6.89 6.66 -14.37
C LYS A 153 7.70 5.41 -14.70
N THR A 154 8.08 5.20 -15.97
CA THR A 154 8.80 4.01 -16.42
C THR A 154 10.32 4.15 -16.36
N ALA A 155 10.86 5.38 -16.38
CA ALA A 155 12.30 5.66 -16.37
C ALA A 155 12.98 5.04 -15.12
N GLN A 156 12.37 5.16 -13.94
CA GLN A 156 12.93 4.59 -12.73
C GLN A 156 12.97 3.05 -12.77
N MET A 157 11.92 2.40 -13.33
CA MET A 157 11.90 0.94 -13.50
C MET A 157 13.02 0.46 -14.42
N ARG A 158 13.21 1.16 -15.57
CA ARG A 158 14.31 0.87 -16.51
C ARG A 158 15.69 1.11 -15.88
N ALA A 159 15.84 2.17 -15.09
CA ALA A 159 17.09 2.46 -14.38
C ALA A 159 17.46 1.35 -13.38
N HIS A 160 16.47 0.67 -12.79
CA HIS A 160 16.67 -0.52 -11.97
C HIS A 160 16.91 -1.80 -12.80
N GLY A 161 16.97 -1.73 -14.13
CA GLY A 161 17.23 -2.86 -15.01
C GLY A 161 16.00 -3.71 -15.36
N ALA A 162 14.78 -3.28 -14.98
CA ALA A 162 13.58 -4.00 -15.34
C ALA A 162 13.23 -3.80 -16.83
N VAL A 163 12.77 -4.88 -17.48
CA VAL A 163 12.19 -4.82 -18.82
C VAL A 163 10.76 -4.29 -18.70
N VAL A 164 10.51 -3.10 -19.25
CA VAL A 164 9.16 -2.51 -19.27
C VAL A 164 8.42 -2.96 -20.52
N ARG A 165 7.32 -3.70 -20.34
CA ARG A 165 6.43 -4.18 -21.39
C ARG A 165 5.25 -3.24 -21.50
N VAL A 166 5.20 -2.44 -22.57
CA VAL A 166 4.06 -1.55 -22.86
C VAL A 166 2.98 -2.37 -23.57
N ILE A 167 1.79 -2.42 -22.97
CA ILE A 167 0.66 -3.21 -23.46
C ILE A 167 -0.40 -2.26 -24.02
N PRO A 168 -0.87 -2.46 -25.27
CA PRO A 168 -2.00 -1.72 -25.80
C PRO A 168 -3.25 -1.86 -24.94
N GLY A 169 -3.98 -0.76 -24.76
CA GLY A 169 -5.18 -0.72 -23.92
C GLY A 169 -4.91 -0.19 -22.51
N GLY A 170 -5.88 -0.36 -21.63
CA GLY A 170 -5.87 0.21 -20.29
C GLY A 170 -5.15 -0.67 -19.24
N ARG A 171 -5.31 -0.26 -17.97
CA ARG A 171 -4.71 -0.95 -16.81
C ARG A 171 -5.06 -2.44 -16.76
N GLU A 172 -6.31 -2.82 -17.09
CA GLU A 172 -6.74 -4.23 -17.04
C GLU A 172 -6.05 -5.07 -18.12
N ALA A 173 -5.81 -4.52 -19.31
CA ALA A 173 -5.06 -5.21 -20.36
C ALA A 173 -3.62 -5.52 -19.92
N ALA A 174 -2.96 -4.57 -19.28
CA ALA A 174 -1.62 -4.76 -18.73
C ALA A 174 -1.61 -5.83 -17.60
N ALA A 175 -2.60 -5.79 -16.71
CA ALA A 175 -2.75 -6.78 -15.65
C ALA A 175 -3.01 -8.18 -16.22
N GLN A 176 -3.87 -8.31 -17.23
CA GLN A 176 -4.14 -9.59 -17.89
C GLN A 176 -2.89 -10.14 -18.60
N ALA A 177 -2.11 -9.29 -19.28
CA ALA A 177 -0.86 -9.71 -19.92
C ALA A 177 0.16 -10.22 -18.87
N ALA A 178 0.25 -9.58 -17.71
CA ALA A 178 1.12 -10.03 -16.63
C ALA A 178 0.66 -11.36 -16.03
N ARG A 179 -0.66 -11.55 -15.85
CA ARG A 179 -1.23 -12.82 -15.38
C ARG A 179 -0.95 -13.95 -16.36
N THR A 180 -1.16 -13.72 -17.66
CA THR A 180 -0.82 -14.70 -18.71
C THR A 180 0.68 -15.03 -18.70
N ALA A 181 1.55 -14.06 -18.50
CA ALA A 181 2.99 -14.32 -18.38
C ALA A 181 3.34 -15.13 -17.12
N ALA A 182 2.57 -14.93 -16.04
CA ALA A 182 2.74 -15.63 -14.77
C ALA A 182 2.29 -17.11 -14.80
N ASP A 183 1.47 -17.50 -15.77
CA ASP A 183 1.05 -18.90 -15.95
C ASP A 183 2.21 -19.79 -16.50
N ALA A 184 3.29 -19.17 -17.00
CA ALA A 184 4.44 -19.90 -17.47
C ALA A 184 5.29 -20.47 -16.32
N PRO A 185 5.86 -21.69 -16.45
CA PRO A 185 6.77 -22.24 -15.46
C PRO A 185 7.96 -21.31 -15.18
N GLY A 186 8.44 -21.28 -13.95
CA GLY A 186 9.60 -20.46 -13.56
C GLY A 186 9.31 -18.96 -13.44
N VAL A 187 8.06 -18.51 -13.55
CA VAL A 187 7.69 -17.12 -13.42
C VAL A 187 7.03 -16.86 -12.07
N PHE A 188 7.52 -15.86 -11.34
CA PHE A 188 6.91 -15.39 -10.10
C PHE A 188 6.15 -14.10 -10.34
N TYR A 189 4.84 -14.09 -10.05
CA TYR A 189 4.01 -12.88 -10.12
C TYR A 189 4.08 -12.10 -8.81
N ALA A 190 4.82 -10.99 -8.82
CA ALA A 190 4.94 -10.09 -7.69
C ALA A 190 3.73 -9.13 -7.60
N SER A 191 2.54 -9.69 -7.60
CA SER A 191 1.32 -8.92 -7.45
C SER A 191 1.15 -8.41 -6.03
N HIS A 192 1.07 -7.10 -5.89
CA HIS A 192 0.81 -6.47 -4.60
C HIS A 192 -0.64 -6.69 -4.10
N VAL A 193 -1.54 -7.19 -4.95
CA VAL A 193 -2.95 -7.44 -4.63
C VAL A 193 -3.20 -8.91 -4.34
N PHE A 194 -2.69 -9.81 -5.18
CA PHE A 194 -2.97 -11.25 -5.11
C PHE A 194 -2.07 -11.98 -4.12
N ASN A 195 -0.82 -11.53 -3.95
CA ASN A 195 0.13 -12.20 -3.07
C ASN A 195 0.09 -11.61 -1.64
N PRO A 196 -0.28 -12.41 -0.62
CA PRO A 196 -0.49 -11.94 0.75
C PRO A 196 0.80 -11.52 1.46
N TYR A 197 1.97 -11.94 1.01
CA TYR A 197 3.24 -11.49 1.60
C TYR A 197 3.39 -9.97 1.52
N PHE A 198 2.78 -9.33 0.52
CA PHE A 198 2.75 -7.87 0.44
C PHE A 198 2.04 -7.24 1.65
N LEU A 199 0.92 -7.82 2.09
CA LEU A 199 0.17 -7.35 3.26
C LEU A 199 0.99 -7.50 4.55
N HIS A 200 1.75 -8.59 4.67
CA HIS A 200 2.65 -8.80 5.81
C HIS A 200 3.83 -7.85 5.83
N GLY A 201 4.25 -7.33 4.69
CA GLY A 201 5.20 -6.22 4.63
C GLY A 201 4.56 -4.90 5.09
N THR A 202 3.40 -4.56 4.53
CA THR A 202 2.71 -3.30 4.88
C THR A 202 2.21 -3.24 6.32
N LYS A 203 1.97 -4.38 6.99
CA LYS A 203 1.61 -4.40 8.42
C LYS A 203 2.66 -3.75 9.32
N THR A 204 3.94 -3.73 8.90
CA THR A 204 5.03 -3.12 9.67
C THR A 204 4.84 -1.61 9.88
N TYR A 205 4.04 -0.94 9.04
CA TYR A 205 3.60 0.43 9.27
C TYR A 205 3.01 0.63 10.68
N VAL A 206 2.11 -0.25 11.09
CA VAL A 206 1.45 -0.14 12.40
C VAL A 206 2.38 -0.54 13.54
N TYR A 207 3.26 -1.52 13.34
CA TYR A 207 4.28 -1.87 14.34
C TYR A 207 5.22 -0.69 14.62
N GLU A 208 5.63 0.05 13.59
CA GLU A 208 6.45 1.25 13.75
C GLU A 208 5.68 2.36 14.49
N VAL A 209 4.40 2.60 14.14
CA VAL A 209 3.55 3.56 14.86
C VAL A 209 3.43 3.18 16.33
N TRP A 210 3.19 1.90 16.62
CA TRP A 210 3.11 1.39 17.99
C TRP A 210 4.41 1.60 18.77
N GLU A 211 5.55 1.31 18.15
CA GLU A 211 6.87 1.49 18.77
C GLU A 211 7.13 2.99 19.06
N GLU A 212 6.94 3.86 18.08
CA GLU A 212 7.21 5.30 18.20
C GLU A 212 6.26 6.01 19.17
N LEU A 213 5.07 5.47 19.41
CA LEU A 213 4.13 5.94 20.43
C LEU A 213 4.29 5.25 21.79
N GLY A 214 5.42 4.60 22.04
CA GLY A 214 5.75 4.00 23.33
C GLY A 214 4.85 2.82 23.72
N GLY A 215 4.55 1.93 22.77
CA GLY A 215 3.76 0.71 23.00
C GLY A 215 2.24 0.94 22.96
N ARG A 216 1.79 2.03 22.37
CA ARG A 216 0.37 2.37 22.23
C ARG A 216 0.04 2.65 20.77
N LEU A 217 -1.25 2.54 20.43
CA LEU A 217 -1.77 3.00 19.14
C LEU A 217 -2.61 4.28 19.31
N PRO A 218 -2.75 5.10 18.26
CA PRO A 218 -3.69 6.24 18.28
C PRO A 218 -5.12 5.71 18.35
N GLU A 219 -6.10 6.58 18.54
CA GLU A 219 -7.52 6.17 18.55
C GLU A 219 -8.06 5.91 17.14
N ALA A 220 -7.40 6.45 16.10
CA ALA A 220 -7.74 6.21 14.70
C ALA A 220 -6.48 6.07 13.82
N LEU A 221 -6.54 5.16 12.85
CA LEU A 221 -5.63 5.10 11.71
C LEU A 221 -6.39 5.54 10.46
N VAL A 222 -5.95 6.61 9.82
CA VAL A 222 -6.59 7.16 8.61
C VAL A 222 -5.76 6.72 7.41
N VAL A 223 -6.32 5.90 6.50
CA VAL A 223 -5.56 5.21 5.46
C VAL A 223 -6.20 5.44 4.08
N PRO A 224 -5.43 5.82 3.04
CA PRO A 224 -5.96 5.95 1.68
C PRO A 224 -6.17 4.55 1.08
N VAL A 225 -7.33 4.34 0.43
CA VAL A 225 -7.76 3.00 0.01
C VAL A 225 -8.14 2.95 -1.48
N GLY A 226 -7.31 2.23 -2.26
CA GLY A 226 -7.67 1.70 -3.58
C GLY A 226 -7.82 0.18 -3.48
N ASN A 227 -6.76 -0.58 -3.79
CA ASN A 227 -6.72 -2.04 -3.58
C ASN A 227 -6.65 -2.45 -2.10
N GLY A 228 -6.56 -1.52 -1.17
CA GLY A 228 -6.63 -1.76 0.26
C GLY A 228 -5.39 -2.39 0.91
N THR A 229 -4.28 -2.53 0.19
CA THR A 229 -3.11 -3.29 0.68
C THR A 229 -2.47 -2.70 1.94
N LEU A 230 -2.47 -1.36 2.10
CA LEU A 230 -1.98 -0.73 3.33
C LEU A 230 -2.99 -0.88 4.47
N LEU A 231 -4.29 -0.72 4.20
CA LEU A 231 -5.35 -0.87 5.20
C LEU A 231 -5.44 -2.31 5.72
N LEU A 232 -5.38 -3.31 4.82
CA LEU A 232 -5.41 -4.72 5.22
C LEU A 232 -4.15 -5.12 5.99
N GLY A 233 -2.97 -4.61 5.59
CA GLY A 233 -1.76 -4.77 6.40
C GLY A 233 -1.90 -4.12 7.78
N ALA A 234 -2.48 -2.93 7.86
CA ALA A 234 -2.76 -2.28 9.14
C ALA A 234 -3.73 -3.11 9.99
N ALA A 235 -4.79 -3.65 9.40
CA ALA A 235 -5.75 -4.52 10.10
C ALA A 235 -5.08 -5.77 10.68
N LEU A 236 -4.19 -6.43 9.93
CA LEU A 236 -3.39 -7.57 10.41
C LEU A 236 -2.59 -7.20 11.66
N ALA A 237 -1.82 -6.11 11.61
CA ALA A 237 -1.00 -5.69 12.75
C ALA A 237 -1.86 -5.27 13.96
N VAL A 238 -2.98 -4.58 13.73
CA VAL A 238 -3.93 -4.21 14.79
C VAL A 238 -4.46 -5.45 15.50
N GLU A 239 -4.85 -6.50 14.76
CA GLU A 239 -5.30 -7.76 15.36
C GLU A 239 -4.19 -8.47 16.13
N GLU A 240 -2.98 -8.51 15.57
CA GLU A 240 -1.82 -9.12 16.22
C GLU A 240 -1.44 -8.39 17.52
N LEU A 241 -1.46 -7.06 17.54
CA LEU A 241 -1.21 -6.24 18.71
C LEU A 241 -2.36 -6.32 19.74
N ALA A 242 -3.61 -6.41 19.28
CA ALA A 242 -4.76 -6.60 20.17
C ALA A 242 -4.67 -7.91 20.97
N ARG A 243 -4.18 -9.00 20.36
CA ARG A 243 -3.89 -10.27 21.07
C ARG A 243 -2.80 -10.12 22.13
N ARG A 244 -2.01 -9.05 22.08
CA ARG A 244 -1.00 -8.66 23.08
C ARG A 244 -1.51 -7.64 24.10
N GLY A 245 -2.82 -7.33 24.09
CA GLY A 245 -3.45 -6.39 25.00
C GLY A 245 -3.38 -4.92 24.59
N VAL A 246 -2.90 -4.60 23.38
CA VAL A 246 -2.91 -3.23 22.87
C VAL A 246 -4.33 -2.86 22.42
N ARG A 247 -4.83 -1.67 22.85
CA ARG A 247 -6.15 -1.18 22.46
C ARG A 247 -6.18 -0.92 20.93
N PRO A 248 -7.10 -1.54 20.19
CA PRO A 248 -7.18 -1.34 18.75
C PRO A 248 -7.74 0.04 18.37
N PRO A 249 -7.23 0.68 17.30
CA PRO A 249 -7.78 1.91 16.76
C PRO A 249 -8.96 1.66 15.83
N ALA A 250 -9.78 2.70 15.57
CA ALA A 250 -10.69 2.70 14.45
C ALA A 250 -9.91 2.86 13.12
N LEU A 251 -10.25 2.09 12.09
CA LEU A 251 -9.70 2.22 10.74
C LEU A 251 -10.58 3.17 9.92
N ILE A 252 -10.08 4.34 9.59
CA ILE A 252 -10.78 5.32 8.75
C ILE A 252 -10.20 5.23 7.34
N ALA A 253 -11.00 4.71 6.41
CA ALA A 253 -10.62 4.51 5.02
C ALA A 253 -10.96 5.75 4.17
N VAL A 254 -10.03 6.22 3.34
CA VAL A 254 -10.23 7.40 2.48
C VAL A 254 -10.19 6.99 1.01
N GLN A 255 -11.22 7.34 0.25
CA GLN A 255 -11.30 7.18 -1.19
C GLN A 255 -11.44 8.53 -1.92
N ALA A 256 -11.02 8.57 -3.21
CA ALA A 256 -11.38 9.68 -4.08
C ALA A 256 -12.88 9.60 -4.41
N GLU A 257 -13.62 10.71 -4.29
CA GLU A 257 -15.06 10.75 -4.55
C GLU A 257 -15.42 10.27 -5.95
N ALA A 258 -14.57 10.58 -6.94
CA ALA A 258 -14.77 10.17 -8.34
C ALA A 258 -14.80 8.65 -8.52
N VAL A 259 -14.08 7.88 -7.66
CA VAL A 259 -13.97 6.41 -7.75
C VAL A 259 -14.01 5.85 -6.32
N ALA A 260 -15.21 5.67 -5.77
CA ALA A 260 -15.42 5.30 -4.38
C ALA A 260 -16.37 4.09 -4.19
N PRO A 261 -16.05 2.91 -4.78
CA PRO A 261 -16.90 1.73 -4.68
C PRO A 261 -17.08 1.25 -3.24
N LEU A 262 -16.01 1.25 -2.45
CA LEU A 262 -16.05 0.77 -1.07
C LEU A 262 -16.85 1.69 -0.15
N ALA A 263 -16.72 3.02 -0.29
CA ALA A 263 -17.51 3.96 0.49
C ALA A 263 -19.01 3.82 0.21
N ARG A 264 -19.39 3.60 -1.06
CA ARG A 264 -20.77 3.33 -1.46
C ARG A 264 -21.29 2.05 -0.84
N ALA A 265 -20.55 0.95 -0.97
CA ALA A 265 -20.90 -0.36 -0.39
C ALA A 265 -21.02 -0.29 1.14
N PHE A 266 -20.11 0.42 1.80
CA PHE A 266 -20.14 0.59 3.25
C PHE A 266 -21.41 1.33 3.70
N THR A 267 -21.77 2.43 3.04
CA THR A 267 -22.99 3.21 3.32
C THR A 267 -24.25 2.42 3.06
N ALA A 268 -24.25 1.57 2.02
CA ALA A 268 -25.37 0.68 1.70
C ALA A 268 -25.48 -0.55 2.64
N GLY A 269 -24.52 -0.75 3.55
CA GLY A 269 -24.47 -1.92 4.41
C GLY A 269 -24.06 -3.23 3.67
N ALA A 270 -23.64 -3.14 2.40
CA ALA A 270 -23.28 -4.30 1.58
C ALA A 270 -21.97 -4.95 2.05
N GLU A 271 -21.89 -6.29 1.95
CA GLU A 271 -20.67 -7.04 2.31
C GLU A 271 -19.60 -6.99 1.24
N ASP A 272 -19.96 -6.69 -0.01
CA ASP A 272 -19.06 -6.56 -1.15
C ASP A 272 -19.33 -5.25 -1.89
N ALA A 273 -18.41 -4.84 -2.76
CA ALA A 273 -18.53 -3.62 -3.53
C ALA A 273 -18.76 -3.91 -5.02
N ASP A 274 -19.86 -3.40 -5.56
CA ASP A 274 -20.07 -3.41 -6.99
C ASP A 274 -19.03 -2.54 -7.70
N PRO A 275 -18.56 -2.95 -8.88
CA PRO A 275 -17.70 -2.12 -9.73
C PRO A 275 -18.34 -0.78 -10.05
N VAL A 276 -17.53 0.27 -10.07
CA VAL A 276 -17.95 1.61 -10.49
C VAL A 276 -17.25 2.02 -11.77
N GLU A 277 -17.77 3.03 -12.44
CA GLU A 277 -17.11 3.61 -13.59
C GLU A 277 -15.76 4.23 -13.22
N GLN A 278 -14.72 3.95 -14.02
CA GLN A 278 -13.42 4.61 -13.90
C GLN A 278 -13.54 6.07 -14.31
N ARG A 279 -13.32 6.99 -13.40
CA ARG A 279 -13.31 8.43 -13.65
C ARG A 279 -11.94 9.03 -13.34
N PRO A 280 -11.53 10.09 -14.08
CA PRO A 280 -10.29 10.79 -13.75
C PRO A 280 -10.32 11.38 -12.35
N THR A 281 -9.18 11.28 -11.65
CA THR A 281 -8.93 11.92 -10.36
C THR A 281 -7.44 12.14 -10.17
N LEU A 282 -7.06 13.14 -9.40
CA LEU A 282 -5.68 13.39 -9.01
C LEU A 282 -5.09 12.26 -8.16
N ALA A 283 -5.93 11.57 -7.39
CA ALA A 283 -5.51 10.46 -6.53
C ALA A 283 -5.45 9.11 -7.30
N GLU A 284 -4.70 9.06 -8.42
CA GLU A 284 -4.59 7.89 -9.31
C GLU A 284 -4.26 6.59 -8.55
N GLY A 285 -3.47 6.68 -7.47
CA GLY A 285 -3.03 5.52 -6.69
C GLY A 285 -4.17 4.81 -5.93
N ILE A 286 -5.30 5.48 -5.71
CA ILE A 286 -6.50 4.92 -5.08
C ILE A 286 -7.73 4.92 -6.00
N ALA A 287 -7.59 5.28 -7.26
CA ALA A 287 -8.65 5.23 -8.26
C ALA A 287 -8.84 3.79 -8.77
N ILE A 288 -9.39 2.92 -7.96
CA ILE A 288 -9.63 1.51 -8.26
C ILE A 288 -11.13 1.24 -8.32
N PRO A 289 -11.70 0.97 -9.51
CA PRO A 289 -13.14 0.83 -9.68
C PRO A 289 -13.70 -0.51 -9.15
N ALA A 290 -12.87 -1.56 -9.10
CA ALA A 290 -13.25 -2.89 -8.65
C ALA A 290 -12.10 -3.52 -7.82
N PRO A 291 -11.99 -3.18 -6.53
CA PRO A 291 -10.92 -3.73 -5.69
C PRO A 291 -11.15 -5.22 -5.39
N PRO A 292 -10.22 -6.13 -5.75
CA PRO A 292 -10.42 -7.57 -5.60
C PRO A 292 -10.58 -8.06 -4.15
N ARG A 293 -10.19 -7.24 -3.16
CA ARG A 293 -10.32 -7.54 -1.72
C ARG A 293 -11.41 -6.73 -1.03
N ALA A 294 -12.46 -6.32 -1.77
CA ALA A 294 -13.50 -5.43 -1.25
C ALA A 294 -14.15 -5.97 0.03
N ARG A 295 -14.55 -7.24 0.07
CA ARG A 295 -15.13 -7.88 1.26
C ARG A 295 -14.23 -7.78 2.48
N GLN A 296 -12.94 -8.08 2.32
CA GLN A 296 -11.98 -8.02 3.41
C GLN A 296 -11.80 -6.59 3.93
N ILE A 297 -11.73 -5.60 3.04
CA ILE A 297 -11.60 -4.18 3.39
C ILE A 297 -12.83 -3.70 4.15
N LEU A 298 -14.02 -3.98 3.65
CA LEU A 298 -15.29 -3.62 4.30
C LEU A 298 -15.41 -4.26 5.69
N ALA A 299 -15.11 -5.55 5.79
CA ALA A 299 -15.13 -6.28 7.06
C ALA A 299 -14.12 -5.70 8.08
N ALA A 300 -12.89 -5.39 7.66
CA ALA A 300 -11.87 -4.81 8.52
C ALA A 300 -12.28 -3.43 9.08
N VAL A 301 -12.83 -2.56 8.22
CA VAL A 301 -13.30 -1.23 8.65
C VAL A 301 -14.47 -1.37 9.63
N ARG A 302 -15.47 -2.20 9.34
CA ARG A 302 -16.61 -2.44 10.26
C ARG A 302 -16.16 -3.00 11.60
N LYS A 303 -15.32 -4.03 11.59
CA LYS A 303 -14.79 -4.68 12.80
C LYS A 303 -14.05 -3.71 13.72
N SER A 304 -13.36 -2.72 13.14
CA SER A 304 -12.64 -1.71 13.90
C SER A 304 -13.52 -0.60 14.47
N GLY A 305 -14.82 -0.56 14.15
CA GLY A 305 -15.70 0.58 14.46
C GLY A 305 -15.33 1.84 13.66
N GLY A 306 -14.67 1.65 12.50
CA GLY A 306 -14.25 2.72 11.61
C GLY A 306 -15.30 3.13 10.59
N THR A 307 -14.89 3.91 9.60
CA THR A 307 -15.76 4.45 8.55
C THR A 307 -15.00 4.71 7.25
N PHE A 308 -15.74 5.05 6.21
CA PHE A 308 -15.18 5.56 4.95
C PHE A 308 -15.44 7.05 4.82
N LEU A 309 -14.42 7.77 4.33
CA LEU A 309 -14.50 9.18 3.94
C LEU A 309 -14.17 9.30 2.45
N THR A 310 -14.79 10.25 1.77
CA THR A 310 -14.47 10.58 0.38
C THR A 310 -13.92 12.00 0.28
N VAL A 311 -13.01 12.21 -0.69
CA VAL A 311 -12.38 13.51 -0.92
C VAL A 311 -12.47 13.90 -2.39
N THR A 312 -12.78 15.16 -2.66
CA THR A 312 -12.79 15.73 -4.01
C THR A 312 -11.39 16.12 -4.45
N ASP A 313 -11.17 16.25 -5.77
CA ASP A 313 -9.89 16.70 -6.33
C ASP A 313 -9.53 18.13 -5.90
N SER A 314 -10.51 19.00 -5.66
CA SER A 314 -10.25 20.34 -5.12
C SER A 314 -9.59 20.26 -3.75
N ARG A 315 -10.14 19.44 -2.86
CA ARG A 315 -9.59 19.24 -1.52
C ARG A 315 -8.24 18.53 -1.52
N LEU A 316 -8.02 17.62 -2.47
CA LEU A 316 -6.72 16.99 -2.66
C LEU A 316 -5.64 18.04 -2.99
N ARG A 317 -5.93 19.00 -3.89
CA ARG A 317 -5.01 20.09 -4.24
C ARG A 317 -4.73 21.00 -3.04
N GLU A 318 -5.77 21.41 -2.32
CA GLU A 318 -5.64 22.24 -1.12
C GLU A 318 -4.78 21.57 -0.06
N ALA A 319 -5.05 20.29 0.21
CA ALA A 319 -4.29 19.49 1.18
C ALA A 319 -2.83 19.31 0.75
N GLN A 320 -2.58 19.03 -0.53
CA GLN A 320 -1.21 18.89 -1.08
C GLN A 320 -0.42 20.21 -0.94
N GLN A 321 -1.07 21.33 -1.23
CA GLN A 321 -0.47 22.67 -1.07
C GLN A 321 -0.20 23.00 0.39
N ASP A 322 -1.12 22.65 1.31
CA ASP A 322 -0.93 22.87 2.74
C ASP A 322 0.24 22.02 3.28
N LEU A 323 0.32 20.74 2.90
CA LEU A 323 1.45 19.88 3.24
C LEU A 323 2.78 20.43 2.68
N ALA A 324 2.79 20.90 1.43
CA ALA A 324 3.98 21.50 0.82
C ALA A 324 4.46 22.74 1.58
N ARG A 325 3.55 23.62 2.03
CA ARG A 325 3.88 24.79 2.89
C ARG A 325 4.40 24.40 4.27
N ARG A 326 4.12 23.16 4.72
CA ARG A 326 4.70 22.56 5.93
C ARG A 326 6.02 21.83 5.69
N GLY A 327 6.58 21.91 4.47
CA GLY A 327 7.82 21.23 4.07
C GLY A 327 7.64 19.77 3.62
N LEU A 328 6.41 19.31 3.42
CA LEU A 328 6.08 17.92 3.08
C LEU A 328 5.56 17.84 1.64
N PHE A 329 6.47 17.62 0.68
CA PHE A 329 6.11 17.54 -0.74
C PHE A 329 5.74 16.11 -1.12
N VAL A 330 4.45 15.83 -1.21
CA VAL A 330 3.87 14.51 -1.43
C VAL A 330 3.03 14.42 -2.71
N GLU A 331 2.82 13.23 -3.24
CA GLU A 331 1.90 12.97 -4.35
C GLU A 331 0.42 13.21 -3.93
N PRO A 332 -0.51 13.51 -4.86
CA PRO A 332 -1.92 13.77 -4.53
C PRO A 332 -2.58 12.63 -3.75
N THR A 333 -2.28 11.36 -4.08
CA THR A 333 -2.78 10.20 -3.34
C THR A 333 -2.37 10.23 -1.86
N ALA A 334 -1.16 10.67 -1.56
CA ALA A 334 -0.67 10.75 -0.18
C ALA A 334 -1.32 11.90 0.61
N ALA A 335 -1.81 12.95 -0.09
CA ALA A 335 -2.54 14.04 0.53
C ALA A 335 -4.00 13.68 0.88
N ALA A 336 -4.53 12.56 0.40
CA ALA A 336 -5.94 12.22 0.56
C ALA A 336 -6.39 12.13 2.02
N CYS A 337 -5.57 11.53 2.88
CA CYS A 337 -5.90 11.44 4.31
C CYS A 337 -5.92 12.82 4.98
N TRP A 338 -4.97 13.69 4.66
CA TRP A 338 -4.95 15.07 5.15
C TRP A 338 -6.13 15.90 4.62
N ALA A 339 -6.54 15.68 3.37
CA ALA A 339 -7.75 16.28 2.81
C ALA A 339 -9.02 15.84 3.54
N ALA A 340 -9.05 14.61 4.06
CA ALA A 340 -10.21 14.06 4.75
C ALA A 340 -10.33 14.50 6.21
N VAL A 341 -9.20 14.69 6.94
CA VAL A 341 -9.23 14.90 8.40
C VAL A 341 -8.43 16.12 8.87
N GLY A 342 -7.73 16.82 7.98
CA GLY A 342 -6.97 18.03 8.30
C GLY A 342 -7.85 19.24 8.62
N PRO A 343 -7.26 20.41 8.92
CA PRO A 343 -8.00 21.60 9.36
C PRO A 343 -9.07 22.09 8.37
N SER A 344 -8.90 21.80 7.08
CA SER A 344 -9.88 22.13 6.03
C SER A 344 -10.98 21.07 5.86
N ALA A 345 -10.97 19.99 6.65
CA ALA A 345 -12.00 18.95 6.57
C ALA A 345 -13.38 19.47 6.99
N PRO A 346 -14.49 19.02 6.36
CA PRO A 346 -15.81 19.43 6.81
C PRO A 346 -16.13 18.79 8.16
N GLY A 347 -16.44 19.60 9.14
CA GLY A 347 -16.75 19.14 10.50
C GLY A 347 -15.53 18.58 11.25
N ASP A 348 -15.77 17.66 12.17
CA ASP A 348 -14.73 16.88 12.86
C ASP A 348 -14.88 15.38 12.54
N PRO A 349 -14.32 14.88 11.43
CA PRO A 349 -14.42 13.47 11.06
C PRO A 349 -13.76 12.52 12.08
N LEU A 350 -12.83 13.04 12.87
CA LEU A 350 -12.15 12.27 13.91
C LEU A 350 -12.93 12.29 15.25
N GLN A 351 -13.91 13.16 15.42
CA GLN A 351 -14.69 13.30 16.67
C GLN A 351 -13.78 13.46 17.90
N GLY A 352 -12.79 14.34 17.78
CA GLY A 352 -11.83 14.61 18.84
C GLY A 352 -10.75 13.55 19.06
N ARG A 353 -10.74 12.44 18.31
CA ARG A 353 -9.78 11.34 18.45
C ARG A 353 -8.37 11.73 18.01
N THR A 354 -7.37 11.14 18.65
CA THR A 354 -5.98 11.12 18.15
C THR A 354 -5.87 10.24 16.91
N ALA A 355 -5.10 10.67 15.92
CA ALA A 355 -4.98 9.94 14.68
C ALA A 355 -3.54 9.89 14.14
N VAL A 356 -3.23 8.81 13.40
CA VAL A 356 -2.04 8.72 12.55
C VAL A 356 -2.50 8.47 11.12
N LEU A 357 -1.86 9.18 10.19
CA LEU A 357 -2.06 9.00 8.75
C LEU A 357 -0.71 8.78 8.03
N PRO A 358 -0.67 7.94 6.97
CA PRO A 358 0.53 7.76 6.17
C PRO A 358 0.62 8.85 5.09
N LEU A 359 1.80 9.44 4.91
CA LEU A 359 2.15 10.15 3.70
C LEU A 359 2.85 9.15 2.75
N CYS A 360 2.04 8.53 1.88
CA CYS A 360 2.35 7.29 1.19
C CYS A 360 3.40 7.39 0.08
N GLY A 361 3.54 8.52 -0.58
CA GLY A 361 4.42 8.68 -1.75
C GLY A 361 4.86 10.12 -1.96
N ALA A 362 6.08 10.27 -2.48
CA ALA A 362 6.71 11.57 -2.71
C ALA A 362 6.14 12.28 -3.93
N GLY A 363 5.99 13.60 -3.84
CA GLY A 363 5.51 14.45 -4.93
C GLY A 363 6.46 14.51 -6.14
N ALA A 364 7.75 14.29 -5.92
CA ALA A 364 8.75 14.24 -7.00
C ALA A 364 8.51 13.14 -8.04
N LYS A 365 7.73 12.10 -7.70
CA LYS A 365 7.36 11.00 -8.62
C LYS A 365 6.14 11.32 -9.48
N SER A 366 5.32 12.28 -9.09
CA SER A 366 4.14 12.69 -9.85
C SER A 366 4.54 13.65 -10.98
N ASP A 367 3.80 13.62 -12.07
CA ASP A 367 3.89 14.68 -13.05
C ASP A 367 3.41 16.00 -12.39
N PRO A 368 4.03 17.15 -12.69
CA PRO A 368 3.56 18.42 -12.15
C PRO A 368 2.07 18.56 -12.50
N THR A 369 1.21 18.60 -11.49
CA THR A 369 -0.16 19.04 -11.71
C THR A 369 -0.04 20.45 -12.27
N SER A 370 -0.48 20.69 -13.49
CA SER A 370 -0.48 22.02 -14.11
C SER A 370 -1.14 22.99 -13.11
N SER A 371 -0.31 23.84 -12.47
CA SER A 371 -0.85 25.01 -11.78
C SER A 371 -1.68 25.77 -12.81
N PRO A 372 -2.90 26.24 -12.51
CA PRO A 372 -3.52 27.22 -13.37
C PRO A 372 -2.51 28.37 -13.49
N ALA A 373 -2.15 28.69 -14.74
CA ALA A 373 -1.20 29.74 -15.03
C ALA A 373 -1.60 30.98 -14.20
N GLY A 374 -0.74 31.36 -13.26
CA GLY A 374 -0.92 32.59 -12.55
C GLY A 374 -1.06 33.71 -13.58
N THR A 375 -2.14 34.46 -13.52
CA THR A 375 -2.29 35.69 -14.26
C THR A 375 -1.01 36.50 -14.09
N PRO A 376 -0.31 36.87 -15.17
CA PRO A 376 0.88 37.70 -15.04
C PRO A 376 0.45 39.01 -14.35
N SER A 377 1.03 39.29 -13.20
CA SER A 377 0.89 40.61 -12.57
C SER A 377 1.46 41.63 -13.57
N SER A 378 0.62 42.51 -14.09
CA SER A 378 1.04 43.67 -14.84
C SER A 378 2.13 44.42 -14.07
N PRO A 379 3.25 44.78 -14.71
CA PRO A 379 4.22 45.65 -14.06
C PRO A 379 3.54 47.00 -13.81
N ALA A 380 3.48 47.38 -12.53
CA ALA A 380 3.11 48.76 -12.17
C ALA A 380 4.13 49.69 -12.84
N GLY A 381 3.64 50.60 -13.68
CA GLY A 381 4.46 51.60 -14.31
C GLY A 381 5.06 52.53 -13.29
N VAL A 382 6.30 52.91 -13.52
CA VAL A 382 7.00 54.07 -13.01
C VAL A 382 6.86 55.17 -14.05
#